data_7d01aab7f91d559e1ac2b6e85469e86f
#
_entry.id   7d01aab7f91d559e1ac2b6e85469e86f
#
_cell.length_a   1.000
_cell.length_b   1.000
_cell.length_c   1.000
_cell.angle_alpha   90.00
_cell.angle_beta   90.00
_cell.angle_gamma   90.00
#
_symmetry.space_group_name_H-M   'P 1'
#
loop_
_entity.id
_entity.type
_entity.pdbx_description
1 polymer ?
#
loop_
_entity_poly.entity_id
_entity_poly.type
_entity_poly.pdbx_seq_one_letter_code
_entity_poly.pdbx_strand_id
1 'polypeptide(L)'
;MTITGAILRNAVIYAAQLITSHRQEIDALNVFPVPDGDTGTNMSMTITNASREVRVKDDSESVSAVASCVASGLLRGARGNSGVILSLIFRGISKGLKGLDEADGAAIASALEHGSSSAYKAVMKPTCLLYTSDAADE
;
A
#
# COMPACT_ATOMS: atom_id res chain seq x y z
N MET A 1 12.55 9.44 -18.47
CA MET A 1 11.46 8.46 -18.31
C MET A 1 10.45 9.03 -17.33
N THR A 2 9.21 8.99 -17.69
CA THR A 2 8.12 9.45 -16.82
C THR A 2 7.10 8.32 -16.63
N ILE A 3 6.45 8.34 -15.48
CA ILE A 3 5.38 7.41 -15.15
C ILE A 3 4.06 8.13 -15.30
N THR A 4 3.23 7.63 -16.23
CA THR A 4 1.90 8.15 -16.47
C THR A 4 0.90 7.48 -15.52
N GLY A 5 -0.33 8.01 -15.47
CA GLY A 5 -1.41 7.36 -14.74
C GLY A 5 -1.67 5.93 -15.23
N ALA A 6 -1.63 5.73 -16.55
CA ALA A 6 -1.82 4.41 -17.13
C ALA A 6 -0.73 3.43 -16.70
N ILE A 7 0.52 3.87 -16.64
CA ILE A 7 1.64 3.03 -16.20
C ILE A 7 1.45 2.65 -14.73
N LEU A 8 1.10 3.61 -13.87
CA LEU A 8 0.87 3.34 -12.45
C LEU A 8 -0.31 2.38 -12.26
N ARG A 9 -1.41 2.60 -12.97
CA ARG A 9 -2.57 1.71 -12.94
C ARG A 9 -2.18 0.28 -13.29
N ASN A 10 -1.48 0.10 -14.39
CA ASN A 10 -1.07 -1.22 -14.86
C ASN A 10 -0.08 -1.87 -13.90
N ALA A 11 0.82 -1.09 -13.31
CA ALA A 11 1.76 -1.59 -12.30
C ALA A 11 1.04 -2.12 -11.06
N VAL A 12 0.02 -1.43 -10.59
CA VAL A 12 -0.76 -1.87 -9.43
C VAL A 12 -1.53 -3.15 -9.75
N ILE A 13 -2.14 -3.23 -10.94
CA ILE A 13 -2.86 -4.44 -11.36
C ILE A 13 -1.90 -5.65 -11.43
N TYR A 14 -0.71 -5.43 -11.99
CA TYR A 14 0.31 -6.48 -12.08
C TYR A 14 0.83 -6.88 -10.70
N ALA A 15 1.07 -5.91 -9.82
CA ALA A 15 1.50 -6.17 -8.46
C ALA A 15 0.45 -7.01 -7.69
N ALA A 16 -0.83 -6.73 -7.89
CA ALA A 16 -1.90 -7.53 -7.28
C ALA A 16 -1.83 -8.99 -7.73
N GLN A 17 -1.57 -9.22 -9.00
CA GLN A 17 -1.42 -10.58 -9.54
C GLN A 17 -0.19 -11.28 -8.95
N LEU A 18 0.93 -10.58 -8.84
CA LEU A 18 2.16 -11.15 -8.28
C LEU A 18 2.00 -11.52 -6.81
N ILE A 19 1.44 -10.62 -6.02
CA ILE A 19 1.22 -10.88 -4.58
C ILE A 19 0.27 -12.05 -4.41
N THR A 20 -0.79 -12.12 -5.20
CA THR A 20 -1.75 -13.22 -5.14
C THR A 20 -1.08 -14.55 -5.50
N SER A 21 -0.23 -14.58 -6.52
CA SER A 21 0.45 -15.81 -6.94
C SER A 21 1.49 -16.29 -5.93
N HIS A 22 2.05 -15.37 -5.13
CA HIS A 22 3.05 -15.69 -4.09
C HIS A 22 2.47 -15.69 -2.68
N ARG A 23 1.16 -15.65 -2.56
CA ARG A 23 0.46 -15.54 -1.29
C ARG A 23 0.88 -16.58 -0.27
N GLN A 24 0.96 -17.84 -0.69
CA GLN A 24 1.31 -18.94 0.21
C GLN A 24 2.74 -18.84 0.69
N GLU A 25 3.66 -18.42 -0.16
CA GLU A 25 5.07 -18.23 0.22
C GLU A 25 5.20 -17.12 1.26
N ILE A 26 4.47 -16.02 1.07
CA ILE A 26 4.47 -14.89 2.02
C ILE A 26 3.84 -15.31 3.34
N ASP A 27 2.73 -16.06 3.29
CA ASP A 27 2.08 -16.58 4.50
C ASP A 27 3.03 -17.46 5.30
N ALA A 28 3.82 -18.29 4.61
CA ALA A 28 4.77 -19.19 5.25
C ALA A 28 5.89 -18.46 6.00
N LEU A 29 6.22 -17.22 5.57
CA LEU A 29 7.23 -16.39 6.22
C LEU A 29 6.68 -15.64 7.44
N ASN A 30 5.38 -15.65 7.66
CA ASN A 30 4.73 -14.91 8.74
C ASN A 30 4.77 -15.73 10.04
N VAL A 31 5.94 -15.73 10.69
CA VAL A 31 6.16 -16.47 11.92
C VAL A 31 6.37 -15.57 13.13
N PHE A 32 6.56 -14.28 12.93
CA PHE A 32 6.83 -13.32 13.99
C PHE A 32 6.03 -12.04 13.78
N PRO A 33 5.49 -11.41 14.82
CA PRO A 33 5.55 -11.82 16.25
C PRO A 33 4.61 -12.98 16.59
N VAL A 34 3.55 -13.19 15.81
CA VAL A 34 2.58 -14.26 15.98
C VAL A 34 2.52 -15.07 14.68
N PRO A 35 2.62 -16.40 14.75
CA PRO A 35 2.68 -17.22 13.55
C PRO A 35 1.28 -17.46 12.94
N ASP A 36 0.56 -16.39 12.61
CA ASP A 36 -0.79 -16.45 12.05
C ASP A 36 -0.79 -16.96 10.60
N GLY A 37 0.32 -16.77 9.88
CA GLY A 37 0.44 -17.25 8.52
C GLY A 37 -0.53 -16.60 7.54
N ASP A 38 -0.85 -15.31 7.75
CA ASP A 38 -1.89 -14.64 6.96
C ASP A 38 -1.44 -13.34 6.27
N THR A 39 -0.15 -12.99 6.36
CA THR A 39 0.35 -11.73 5.77
C THR A 39 0.12 -11.68 4.27
N GLY A 40 0.47 -12.76 3.55
CA GLY A 40 0.26 -12.82 2.11
C GLY A 40 -1.20 -12.79 1.73
N THR A 41 -2.05 -13.50 2.48
CA THR A 41 -3.49 -13.49 2.29
C THR A 41 -4.06 -12.09 2.48
N ASN A 42 -3.69 -11.42 3.56
CA ASN A 42 -4.17 -10.06 3.87
C ASN A 42 -3.71 -9.05 2.83
N MET A 43 -2.44 -9.08 2.44
CA MET A 43 -1.91 -8.18 1.40
C MET A 43 -2.57 -8.45 0.05
N SER A 44 -2.76 -9.71 -0.30
CA SER A 44 -3.42 -10.09 -1.55
C SER A 44 -4.86 -9.54 -1.62
N MET A 45 -5.63 -9.71 -0.57
CA MET A 45 -7.00 -9.19 -0.51
C MET A 45 -7.03 -7.67 -0.58
N THR A 46 -6.13 -7.02 0.12
CA THR A 46 -6.03 -5.56 0.17
C THR A 46 -5.71 -4.98 -1.22
N ILE A 47 -4.66 -5.48 -1.87
CA ILE A 47 -4.23 -4.94 -3.16
C ILE A 47 -5.18 -5.35 -4.29
N THR A 48 -5.84 -6.50 -4.19
CA THR A 48 -6.84 -6.92 -5.17
C THR A 48 -8.04 -5.97 -5.18
N ASN A 49 -8.45 -5.48 -4.01
CA ASN A 49 -9.52 -4.48 -3.96
C ASN A 49 -9.11 -3.20 -4.67
N ALA A 50 -7.91 -2.69 -4.43
CA ALA A 50 -7.40 -1.50 -5.12
C ALA A 50 -7.28 -1.73 -6.63
N SER A 51 -6.83 -2.90 -7.04
CA SER A 51 -6.72 -3.30 -8.45
C SER A 51 -8.08 -3.23 -9.15
N ARG A 52 -9.13 -3.72 -8.49
CA ARG A 52 -10.48 -3.66 -9.03
C ARG A 52 -10.96 -2.23 -9.24
N GLU A 53 -10.72 -1.37 -8.26
CA GLU A 53 -11.17 0.02 -8.32
C GLU A 53 -10.41 0.84 -9.35
N VAL A 54 -9.11 0.57 -9.51
CA VAL A 54 -8.27 1.34 -10.44
C VAL A 54 -8.46 0.90 -11.90
N ARG A 55 -8.95 -0.30 -12.15
CA ARG A 55 -9.16 -0.82 -13.51
C ARG A 55 -10.08 0.04 -14.36
N VAL A 56 -11.02 0.73 -13.73
CA VAL A 56 -11.99 1.57 -14.46
C VAL A 56 -11.41 2.91 -14.89
N LYS A 57 -10.22 3.26 -14.42
CA LYS A 57 -9.55 4.49 -14.84
C LYS A 57 -9.01 4.33 -16.26
N ASP A 58 -9.23 5.33 -17.10
CA ASP A 58 -8.75 5.28 -18.48
C ASP A 58 -7.29 5.77 -18.59
N ASP A 59 -6.73 5.66 -19.79
CA ASP A 59 -5.33 5.98 -20.05
C ASP A 59 -5.01 7.47 -19.93
N SER A 60 -6.02 8.33 -19.95
CA SER A 60 -5.85 9.79 -19.86
C SER A 60 -5.80 10.30 -18.43
N GLU A 61 -6.08 9.47 -17.44
CA GLU A 61 -6.05 9.88 -16.03
C GLU A 61 -4.65 10.28 -15.61
N SER A 62 -4.56 11.33 -14.76
CA SER A 62 -3.27 11.76 -14.22
C SER A 62 -2.71 10.73 -13.24
N VAL A 63 -1.39 10.76 -13.04
CA VAL A 63 -0.74 9.93 -12.03
C VAL A 63 -1.29 10.25 -10.63
N SER A 64 -1.62 11.51 -10.37
CA SER A 64 -2.23 11.95 -9.13
C SER A 64 -3.59 11.29 -8.90
N ALA A 65 -4.45 11.28 -9.91
CA ALA A 65 -5.79 10.67 -9.81
C ALA A 65 -5.70 9.16 -9.61
N VAL A 66 -4.81 8.50 -10.34
CA VAL A 66 -4.60 7.05 -10.20
C VAL A 66 -4.07 6.71 -8.81
N ALA A 67 -3.05 7.44 -8.34
CA ALA A 67 -2.49 7.20 -7.00
C ALA A 67 -3.54 7.40 -5.90
N SER A 68 -4.37 8.42 -6.02
CA SER A 68 -5.47 8.67 -5.08
C SER A 68 -6.49 7.54 -5.08
N CYS A 69 -6.84 7.05 -6.26
CA CYS A 69 -7.76 5.91 -6.42
C CYS A 69 -7.18 4.65 -5.76
N VAL A 70 -5.90 4.36 -5.99
CA VAL A 70 -5.22 3.21 -5.39
C VAL A 70 -5.19 3.33 -3.87
N ALA A 71 -4.81 4.49 -3.35
CA ALA A 71 -4.74 4.73 -1.91
C ALA A 71 -6.10 4.52 -1.25
N SER A 72 -7.17 5.05 -1.84
CA SER A 72 -8.53 4.89 -1.34
C SER A 72 -9.00 3.43 -1.41
N GLY A 73 -8.69 2.76 -2.50
CA GLY A 73 -9.05 1.35 -2.69
C GLY A 73 -8.33 0.43 -1.70
N LEU A 74 -7.06 0.70 -1.42
CA LEU A 74 -6.31 -0.03 -0.40
C LEU A 74 -6.91 0.18 0.98
N LEU A 75 -7.27 1.41 1.31
CA LEU A 75 -7.85 1.73 2.62
C LEU A 75 -9.20 1.02 2.81
N ARG A 76 -10.07 1.07 1.81
CA ARG A 76 -11.39 0.41 1.88
C ARG A 76 -11.27 -1.11 1.99
N GLY A 77 -10.28 -1.69 1.36
CA GLY A 77 -10.06 -3.14 1.34
C GLY A 77 -9.03 -3.64 2.34
N ALA A 78 -8.51 -2.77 3.20
CA ALA A 78 -7.41 -3.13 4.10
C ALA A 78 -7.77 -4.31 5.01
N ARG A 79 -6.91 -5.32 5.01
CA ARG A 79 -7.05 -6.53 5.83
C ARG A 79 -5.79 -6.75 6.65
N GLY A 80 -5.96 -6.87 7.95
CA GLY A 80 -4.86 -7.10 8.87
C GLY A 80 -3.90 -5.90 8.96
N ASN A 81 -2.87 -6.04 9.78
CA ASN A 81 -1.88 -4.98 9.97
C ASN A 81 -1.09 -4.71 8.68
N SER A 82 -0.74 -5.75 7.94
CA SER A 82 0.01 -5.61 6.69
C SER A 82 -0.80 -4.83 5.65
N GLY A 83 -2.11 -5.09 5.55
CA GLY A 83 -2.98 -4.35 4.65
C GLY A 83 -3.11 -2.89 5.04
N VAL A 84 -3.23 -2.59 6.32
CA VAL A 84 -3.28 -1.21 6.82
C VAL A 84 -1.96 -0.49 6.52
N ILE A 85 -0.82 -1.13 6.76
CA ILE A 85 0.49 -0.54 6.47
C ILE A 85 0.61 -0.23 4.98
N LEU A 86 0.21 -1.17 4.12
CA LEU A 86 0.24 -0.96 2.67
C LEU A 86 -0.61 0.25 2.27
N SER A 87 -1.80 0.39 2.84
CA SER A 87 -2.67 1.54 2.57
C SER A 87 -2.04 2.86 2.99
N LEU A 88 -1.31 2.87 4.11
CA LEU A 88 -0.62 4.06 4.60
C LEU A 88 0.57 4.45 3.73
N ILE A 89 1.30 3.47 3.21
CA ILE A 89 2.38 3.71 2.26
C ILE A 89 1.83 4.41 1.02
N PHE A 90 0.76 3.89 0.44
CA PHE A 90 0.15 4.48 -0.75
C PHE A 90 -0.51 5.82 -0.48
N ARG A 91 -1.04 6.03 0.71
CA ARG A 91 -1.55 7.35 1.10
C ARG A 91 -0.43 8.40 1.03
N GLY A 92 0.75 8.08 1.54
CA GLY A 92 1.91 8.96 1.45
C GLY A 92 2.38 9.16 0.02
N ILE A 93 2.40 8.10 -0.79
CA ILE A 93 2.74 8.17 -2.21
C ILE A 93 1.76 9.09 -2.93
N SER A 94 0.46 8.94 -2.67
CA SER A 94 -0.58 9.78 -3.27
C SER A 94 -0.38 11.25 -2.92
N LYS A 95 -0.03 11.56 -1.68
CA LYS A 95 0.26 12.92 -1.26
C LYS A 95 1.48 13.48 -1.99
N GLY A 96 2.52 12.67 -2.18
CA GLY A 96 3.73 13.07 -2.89
C GLY A 96 3.52 13.29 -4.38
N LEU A 97 2.52 12.66 -4.97
CA LEU A 97 2.18 12.79 -6.40
C LEU A 97 1.04 13.77 -6.66
N LYS A 98 0.50 14.38 -5.61
CA LYS A 98 -0.68 15.24 -5.73
C LYS A 98 -0.45 16.38 -6.72
N GLY A 99 -1.40 16.53 -7.63
CA GLY A 99 -1.37 17.61 -8.62
C GLY A 99 -0.53 17.32 -9.85
N LEU A 100 0.15 16.18 -9.92
CA LEU A 100 0.98 15.82 -11.07
C LEU A 100 0.18 15.07 -12.11
N ASP A 101 0.42 15.40 -13.38
CA ASP A 101 -0.14 14.64 -14.50
C ASP A 101 0.71 13.40 -14.75
N GLU A 102 2.04 13.58 -14.77
CA GLU A 102 3.03 12.51 -14.90
C GLU A 102 4.10 12.71 -13.84
N ALA A 103 4.81 11.64 -13.48
CA ALA A 103 5.87 11.70 -12.48
C ALA A 103 7.20 11.26 -13.08
N ASP A 104 8.25 12.08 -12.89
CA ASP A 104 9.61 11.70 -13.23
C ASP A 104 10.26 10.91 -12.08
N GLY A 105 11.52 10.53 -12.25
CA GLY A 105 12.23 9.76 -11.22
C GLY A 105 12.34 10.49 -9.89
N ALA A 106 12.56 11.80 -9.92
CA ALA A 106 12.65 12.61 -8.70
C ALA A 106 11.31 12.67 -7.97
N ALA A 107 10.21 12.83 -8.70
CA ALA A 107 8.87 12.83 -8.13
C ALA A 107 8.52 11.48 -7.51
N ILE A 108 8.86 10.39 -8.18
CA ILE A 108 8.64 9.04 -7.65
C ILE A 108 9.47 8.81 -6.37
N ALA A 109 10.73 9.21 -6.37
CA ALA A 109 11.58 9.08 -5.18
C ALA A 109 11.01 9.85 -3.99
N SER A 110 10.58 11.09 -4.22
CA SER A 110 9.94 11.92 -3.19
C SER A 110 8.63 11.28 -2.69
N ALA A 111 7.83 10.74 -3.60
CA ALA A 111 6.57 10.06 -3.25
C ALA A 111 6.83 8.83 -2.39
N LEU A 112 7.84 8.04 -2.71
CA LEU A 112 8.21 6.87 -1.92
C LEU A 112 8.68 7.26 -0.52
N GLU A 113 9.40 8.36 -0.39
CA GLU A 113 9.79 8.91 0.92
C GLU A 113 8.57 9.32 1.74
N HIS A 114 7.60 9.97 1.12
CA HIS A 114 6.33 10.30 1.78
C HIS A 114 5.58 9.04 2.22
N GLY A 115 5.58 8.01 1.39
CA GLY A 115 4.96 6.73 1.72
C GLY A 115 5.61 6.07 2.91
N SER A 116 6.94 5.99 2.89
CA SER A 116 7.72 5.44 3.99
C SER A 116 7.48 6.20 5.30
N SER A 117 7.53 7.52 5.24
CA SER A 117 7.30 8.38 6.41
C SER A 117 5.90 8.19 6.99
N SER A 118 4.87 8.13 6.15
CA SER A 118 3.49 7.91 6.60
C SER A 118 3.34 6.57 7.32
N ALA A 119 3.94 5.52 6.77
CA ALA A 119 3.89 4.19 7.36
C ALA A 119 4.63 4.16 8.70
N TYR A 120 5.81 4.75 8.76
CA TYR A 120 6.60 4.79 9.99
C TYR A 120 5.88 5.53 11.10
N LYS A 121 5.29 6.69 10.82
CA LYS A 121 4.54 7.46 11.82
C LYS A 121 3.37 6.67 12.39
N ALA A 122 2.68 5.93 11.53
CA ALA A 122 1.53 5.16 11.95
C ALA A 122 1.93 3.91 12.75
N VAL A 123 3.03 3.25 12.37
CA VAL A 123 3.52 2.04 13.05
C VAL A 123 4.16 2.39 14.40
N MET A 124 4.92 3.47 14.47
CA MET A 124 5.60 3.87 15.71
C MET A 124 4.63 4.17 16.84
N LYS A 125 3.52 4.87 16.55
CA LYS A 125 2.50 5.16 17.55
C LYS A 125 1.80 3.92 18.10
N PRO A 126 1.22 3.05 17.25
CA PRO A 126 0.59 1.82 17.73
C PRO A 126 1.57 0.89 18.44
N THR A 127 2.82 0.82 17.99
CA THR A 127 3.84 0.00 18.65
C THR A 127 4.12 0.49 20.06
N CYS A 128 4.24 1.79 20.26
CA CYS A 128 4.43 2.39 21.57
C CYS A 128 3.21 2.14 22.48
N LEU A 129 2.02 2.30 21.93
CA LEU A 129 0.78 2.05 22.66
C LEU A 129 0.63 0.58 23.02
N LEU A 130 0.94 -0.31 22.11
CA LEU A 130 0.88 -1.75 22.33
C LEU A 130 1.88 -2.18 23.41
N TYR A 131 3.09 -1.66 23.36
CA TYR A 131 4.12 -1.94 24.34
C TYR A 131 3.71 -1.44 25.73
N THR A 132 3.16 -0.23 25.79
CA THR A 132 2.67 0.36 27.05
C THR A 132 1.50 -0.46 27.60
N SER A 133 0.58 -0.88 26.72
CA SER A 133 -0.58 -1.69 27.10
C SER A 133 -0.17 -3.04 27.66
N ASP A 134 0.79 -3.70 26.99
CA ASP A 134 1.31 -4.99 27.47
C ASP A 134 1.99 -4.86 28.82
N ALA A 135 2.75 -3.78 29.03
CA ALA A 135 3.37 -3.50 30.30
C ALA A 135 2.34 -3.21 31.40
N ALA A 136 1.23 -2.58 31.04
CA ALA A 136 0.13 -2.28 31.96
C ALA A 136 -0.68 -3.53 32.32
N ASP A 137 -0.80 -4.47 31.37
CA ASP A 137 -1.56 -5.71 31.59
C ASP A 137 -0.79 -6.73 32.45
N GLU A 138 0.50 -6.57 32.53
CA GLU A 138 1.35 -7.38 33.42
C GLU A 138 1.33 -6.88 34.86
#